data_bb9e567600ff10ee47a133dc1f0694e2
#
_entry.id   bb9e567600ff10ee47a133dc1f0694e2
#
_cell.length_a   1.000
_cell.length_b   1.000
_cell.length_c   1.000
_cell.angle_alpha   90.00
_cell.angle_beta   90.00
_cell.angle_gamma   90.00
#
_symmetry.space_group_name_H-M   'P 1'
#
loop_
_entity.id
_entity.type
_entity.pdbx_description
1 polymer ?
#
loop_
_entity_poly.entity_id
_entity_poly.type
_entity_poly.pdbx_seq_one_letter_code
_entity_poly.pdbx_strand_id
1 'polypeptide(L)'
;AQLGSGLKTIGENAFSLTRIAQVTIPAGVSSIGKNAFDFEYGGQNLFVRILGAETTLADEFIPYNYAITVYGAAGSAAEKYVATKRADKGDRCKLTFKKLDSYEAVTQVTLDKTELTLKQRETAVLRASVQPETATHTDLVFKSLDTKIAAVSANGTITAVAPGVATIRVISTDGPYADCRVTVTRDETISDFTVDDRGYITGYTGESGNLVIPGTVENKTVLGVASGAFQNRWDIETVTLPDSLQHIEDNAFSH
;
A
#
# COMPACT_ATOMS: atom_id res chain seq x y z
N ALA A 1 5.03 11.55 -7.58
CA ALA A 1 6.02 10.82 -8.41
C ALA A 1 7.35 11.58 -8.42
N GLN A 2 8.46 10.84 -8.37
CA GLN A 2 9.80 11.39 -8.54
C GLN A 2 10.29 11.03 -9.94
N LEU A 3 10.62 12.06 -10.73
CA LEU A 3 11.14 11.89 -12.10
C LEU A 3 12.66 11.92 -12.09
N GLY A 4 13.28 11.09 -12.93
CA GLY A 4 14.74 10.99 -13.03
C GLY A 4 15.40 12.31 -13.48
N SER A 5 16.56 12.66 -12.91
CA SER A 5 17.27 13.93 -13.20
C SER A 5 17.73 14.07 -14.65
N GLY A 6 17.83 12.97 -15.40
CA GLY A 6 18.17 12.97 -16.83
C GLY A 6 17.02 13.35 -17.77
N LEU A 7 15.78 13.48 -17.25
CA LEU A 7 14.61 13.81 -18.06
C LEU A 7 14.75 15.20 -18.71
N LYS A 8 14.45 15.32 -20.00
CA LYS A 8 14.58 16.56 -20.77
C LYS A 8 13.23 17.15 -21.20
N THR A 9 12.27 16.30 -21.50
CA THR A 9 10.95 16.74 -21.96
C THR A 9 9.85 15.86 -21.38
N ILE A 10 8.67 16.44 -21.16
CA ILE A 10 7.45 15.71 -20.81
C ILE A 10 6.45 16.00 -21.91
N GLY A 11 6.04 14.97 -22.63
CA GLY A 11 5.16 15.08 -23.78
C GLY A 11 3.72 15.40 -23.42
N GLU A 12 2.91 15.63 -24.45
CA GLU A 12 1.46 15.80 -24.32
C GLU A 12 0.82 14.53 -23.73
N ASN A 13 -0.14 14.71 -22.81
CA ASN A 13 -0.86 13.64 -22.11
C ASN A 13 0.03 12.62 -21.35
N ALA A 14 1.31 12.92 -21.09
CA ALA A 14 2.28 11.94 -20.57
C ALA A 14 1.86 11.30 -19.26
N PHE A 15 1.17 12.01 -18.39
CA PHE A 15 0.63 11.53 -17.11
C PHE A 15 -0.87 11.81 -17.00
N SER A 16 -1.57 11.92 -18.14
CA SER A 16 -3.02 12.13 -18.15
C SER A 16 -3.75 10.94 -17.54
N LEU A 17 -4.85 11.21 -16.84
CA LEU A 17 -5.71 10.24 -16.18
C LEU A 17 -4.97 9.34 -15.15
N THR A 18 -3.83 9.81 -14.64
CA THR A 18 -3.12 9.11 -13.55
C THR A 18 -3.59 9.62 -12.19
N ARG A 19 -3.40 8.78 -11.15
CA ARG A 19 -3.67 9.14 -9.75
C ARG A 19 -2.44 9.74 -9.04
N ILE A 20 -1.55 10.37 -9.82
CA ILE A 20 -0.38 11.04 -9.26
C ILE A 20 -0.84 12.33 -8.59
N ALA A 21 -0.85 12.36 -7.26
CA ALA A 21 -1.23 13.54 -6.49
C ALA A 21 -0.10 14.57 -6.37
N GLN A 22 1.16 14.12 -6.55
CA GLN A 22 2.34 14.94 -6.29
C GLN A 22 3.46 14.58 -7.25
N VAL A 23 4.08 15.60 -7.86
CA VAL A 23 5.18 15.40 -8.80
C VAL A 23 6.25 16.48 -8.64
N THR A 24 7.51 16.06 -8.68
CA THR A 24 8.67 16.93 -8.78
C THR A 24 9.25 16.82 -10.18
N ILE A 25 9.31 17.94 -10.89
CA ILE A 25 9.85 18.05 -12.24
C ILE A 25 11.29 18.55 -12.13
N PRO A 26 12.29 17.75 -12.57
CA PRO A 26 13.70 18.12 -12.46
C PRO A 26 14.04 19.42 -13.19
N ALA A 27 15.06 20.13 -12.72
CA ALA A 27 15.54 21.38 -13.33
C ALA A 27 16.00 21.22 -14.79
N GLY A 28 16.40 20.00 -15.19
CA GLY A 28 16.84 19.69 -16.56
C GLY A 28 15.71 19.55 -17.59
N VAL A 29 14.42 19.61 -17.16
CA VAL A 29 13.27 19.54 -18.06
C VAL A 29 13.07 20.87 -18.74
N SER A 30 13.20 20.89 -20.07
CA SER A 30 13.08 22.11 -20.89
C SER A 30 11.64 22.40 -21.30
N SER A 31 10.77 21.40 -21.41
CA SER A 31 9.38 21.59 -21.83
C SER A 31 8.41 20.58 -21.24
N ILE A 32 7.17 21.03 -21.02
CA ILE A 32 6.04 20.21 -20.58
C ILE A 32 4.88 20.44 -21.54
N GLY A 33 4.38 19.35 -22.12
CA GLY A 33 3.31 19.34 -23.11
C GLY A 33 1.92 19.58 -22.53
N LYS A 34 0.95 19.78 -23.42
CA LYS A 34 -0.46 19.99 -23.08
C LYS A 34 -1.00 18.75 -22.36
N ASN A 35 -1.87 18.96 -21.35
CA ASN A 35 -2.50 17.92 -20.53
C ASN A 35 -1.51 16.92 -19.90
N ALA A 36 -0.22 17.27 -19.82
CA ALA A 36 0.81 16.36 -19.31
C ALA A 36 0.47 15.83 -17.92
N PHE A 37 -0.21 16.64 -17.10
CA PHE A 37 -0.64 16.33 -15.76
C PHE A 37 -2.15 16.57 -15.57
N ASP A 38 -2.96 16.05 -16.50
CA ASP A 38 -4.40 16.00 -16.36
C ASP A 38 -4.77 14.84 -15.41
N PHE A 39 -4.75 15.14 -14.13
CA PHE A 39 -4.95 14.13 -13.07
C PHE A 39 -6.38 13.61 -13.03
N GLU A 40 -6.52 12.30 -12.83
CA GLU A 40 -7.81 11.70 -12.52
C GLU A 40 -8.25 12.07 -11.11
N TYR A 41 -9.47 12.48 -10.99
CA TYR A 41 -10.27 12.89 -9.83
C TYR A 41 -9.68 12.81 -8.40
N GLY A 42 -9.69 13.97 -7.68
CA GLY A 42 -10.12 14.01 -6.28
C GLY A 42 -9.11 13.65 -5.20
N GLY A 43 -7.80 13.70 -5.46
CA GLY A 43 -6.80 13.63 -4.39
C GLY A 43 -6.76 14.94 -3.59
N GLN A 44 -6.69 14.87 -2.26
CA GLN A 44 -6.30 16.00 -1.44
C GLN A 44 -4.81 16.25 -1.57
N ASN A 45 -4.35 17.50 -1.39
CA ASN A 45 -2.93 17.89 -1.45
C ASN A 45 -2.25 17.69 -2.81
N LEU A 46 -2.94 18.04 -3.90
CA LEU A 46 -2.33 18.06 -5.22
C LEU A 46 -1.26 19.15 -5.32
N PHE A 47 -0.03 18.77 -5.68
CA PHE A 47 0.98 19.77 -6.01
C PHE A 47 1.95 19.33 -7.09
N VAL A 48 2.47 20.32 -7.83
CA VAL A 48 3.50 20.17 -8.85
C VAL A 48 4.67 21.07 -8.49
N ARG A 49 5.85 20.52 -8.33
CA ARG A 49 7.08 21.25 -8.05
C ARG A 49 7.94 21.30 -9.30
N ILE A 50 8.16 22.49 -9.85
CA ILE A 50 8.96 22.71 -11.07
C ILE A 50 10.27 23.36 -10.68
N LEU A 51 11.37 22.58 -10.75
CA LEU A 51 12.70 23.03 -10.35
C LEU A 51 13.38 23.91 -11.41
N GLY A 52 13.00 23.77 -12.68
CA GLY A 52 13.53 24.57 -13.79
C GLY A 52 12.85 25.93 -13.89
N ALA A 53 13.58 27.02 -13.76
CA ALA A 53 13.03 28.37 -13.91
C ALA A 53 12.57 28.66 -15.34
N GLU A 54 13.26 28.12 -16.33
CA GLU A 54 13.05 28.37 -17.76
C GLU A 54 12.27 27.24 -18.47
N THR A 55 11.65 26.32 -17.72
CA THR A 55 10.85 25.24 -18.28
C THR A 55 9.68 25.82 -19.07
N THR A 56 9.59 25.53 -20.37
CA THR A 56 8.45 25.93 -21.21
C THR A 56 7.22 25.10 -20.83
N LEU A 57 6.13 25.77 -20.51
CA LEU A 57 4.86 25.15 -20.12
C LEU A 57 3.86 25.34 -21.25
N ALA A 58 3.32 24.25 -21.78
CA ALA A 58 2.22 24.33 -22.74
C ALA A 58 0.97 24.89 -22.07
N ASP A 59 0.07 25.48 -22.87
CA ASP A 59 -1.25 25.85 -22.37
C ASP A 59 -1.97 24.58 -21.86
N GLU A 60 -2.59 24.70 -20.67
CA GLU A 60 -3.28 23.60 -20.01
C GLU A 60 -2.38 22.36 -19.75
N PHE A 61 -1.07 22.54 -19.46
CA PHE A 61 -0.23 21.42 -19.03
C PHE A 61 -0.75 20.76 -17.75
N ILE A 62 -1.54 21.49 -16.98
CA ILE A 62 -2.20 21.09 -15.73
C ILE A 62 -3.61 21.67 -15.69
N PRO A 63 -4.63 20.95 -15.19
CA PRO A 63 -5.99 21.48 -15.08
C PRO A 63 -6.06 22.64 -14.09
N TYR A 64 -6.77 23.73 -14.46
CA TYR A 64 -6.90 24.93 -13.63
C TYR A 64 -8.10 24.91 -12.68
N ASN A 65 -9.03 24.01 -12.89
CA ASN A 65 -10.29 23.88 -12.12
C ASN A 65 -10.16 23.04 -10.84
N TYR A 66 -9.01 22.44 -10.60
CA TYR A 66 -8.68 21.71 -9.38
C TYR A 66 -7.79 22.54 -8.45
N ALA A 67 -7.93 22.30 -7.13
CA ALA A 67 -7.07 22.94 -6.12
C ALA A 67 -5.68 22.31 -6.16
N ILE A 68 -4.78 22.87 -6.98
CA ILE A 68 -3.42 22.40 -7.15
C ILE A 68 -2.45 23.52 -6.76
N THR A 69 -1.45 23.19 -5.93
CA THR A 69 -0.35 24.10 -5.62
C THR A 69 0.81 23.86 -6.58
N VAL A 70 1.21 24.89 -7.30
CA VAL A 70 2.38 24.88 -8.19
C VAL A 70 3.53 25.58 -7.49
N TYR A 71 4.61 24.86 -7.22
CA TYR A 71 5.85 25.41 -6.67
C TYR A 71 6.83 25.72 -7.82
N GLY A 72 7.45 26.88 -7.80
CA GLY A 72 8.43 27.31 -8.79
C GLY A 72 9.34 28.43 -8.26
N ALA A 73 10.41 28.72 -8.99
CA ALA A 73 11.23 29.88 -8.68
C ALA A 73 10.46 31.17 -8.89
N ALA A 74 10.79 32.20 -8.13
CA ALA A 74 10.25 33.55 -8.37
C ALA A 74 10.57 34.01 -9.80
N GLY A 75 9.60 34.60 -10.50
CA GLY A 75 9.73 35.05 -11.89
C GLY A 75 9.71 33.93 -12.95
N SER A 76 9.60 32.64 -12.53
CA SER A 76 9.61 31.49 -13.43
C SER A 76 8.39 31.42 -14.36
N ALA A 77 8.49 30.54 -15.37
CA ALA A 77 7.35 30.22 -16.25
C ALA A 77 6.14 29.68 -15.44
N ALA A 78 6.39 28.95 -14.35
CA ALA A 78 5.36 28.43 -13.46
C ALA A 78 4.55 29.55 -12.79
N GLU A 79 5.21 30.57 -12.26
CA GLU A 79 4.54 31.74 -11.67
C GLU A 79 3.69 32.49 -12.70
N LYS A 80 4.28 32.78 -13.86
CA LYS A 80 3.61 33.45 -14.98
C LYS A 80 2.39 32.64 -15.44
N TYR A 81 2.52 31.33 -15.58
CA TYR A 81 1.42 30.45 -15.98
C TYR A 81 0.23 30.54 -15.01
N VAL A 82 0.48 30.39 -13.71
CA VAL A 82 -0.60 30.48 -12.71
C VAL A 82 -1.24 31.87 -12.72
N ALA A 83 -0.44 32.94 -12.81
CA ALA A 83 -0.94 34.31 -12.89
C ALA A 83 -1.84 34.54 -14.12
N THR A 84 -1.41 34.07 -15.30
CA THR A 84 -2.18 34.14 -16.56
C THR A 84 -3.50 33.38 -16.43
N LYS A 85 -3.46 32.12 -15.93
CA LYS A 85 -4.69 31.33 -15.76
C LYS A 85 -5.68 31.97 -14.77
N ARG A 86 -5.19 32.59 -13.70
CA ARG A 86 -6.03 33.32 -12.76
C ARG A 86 -6.65 34.57 -13.39
N ALA A 87 -5.89 35.30 -14.21
CA ALA A 87 -6.40 36.47 -14.95
C ALA A 87 -7.49 36.06 -15.96
N ASP A 88 -7.25 34.97 -16.72
CA ASP A 88 -8.17 34.53 -17.79
C ASP A 88 -9.46 33.86 -17.26
N LYS A 89 -9.34 33.08 -16.18
CA LYS A 89 -10.42 32.22 -15.67
C LYS A 89 -11.08 32.72 -14.39
N GLY A 90 -10.51 33.75 -13.74
CA GLY A 90 -11.04 34.33 -12.49
C GLY A 90 -11.25 33.26 -11.41
N ASP A 91 -12.40 33.27 -10.76
CA ASP A 91 -12.76 32.36 -9.67
C ASP A 91 -12.83 30.87 -10.07
N ARG A 92 -12.85 30.56 -11.37
CA ARG A 92 -12.78 29.18 -11.86
C ARG A 92 -11.37 28.61 -11.77
N CYS A 93 -10.33 29.47 -11.74
CA CYS A 93 -8.96 29.02 -11.57
C CYS A 93 -8.66 28.76 -10.09
N LYS A 94 -8.43 27.51 -9.73
CA LYS A 94 -8.11 27.07 -8.36
C LYS A 94 -6.63 26.78 -8.15
N LEU A 95 -5.78 27.13 -9.13
CA LEU A 95 -4.33 26.99 -8.99
C LEU A 95 -3.79 27.99 -7.98
N THR A 96 -2.84 27.57 -7.17
CA THR A 96 -2.10 28.43 -6.25
C THR A 96 -0.61 28.33 -6.57
N PHE A 97 0.07 29.46 -6.72
CA PHE A 97 1.52 29.50 -6.84
C PHE A 97 2.17 29.72 -5.48
N LYS A 98 3.25 28.98 -5.21
CA LYS A 98 4.15 29.19 -4.07
C LYS A 98 5.60 29.17 -4.55
N LYS A 99 6.46 29.97 -3.93
CA LYS A 99 7.87 30.02 -4.26
C LYS A 99 8.59 28.76 -3.76
N LEU A 100 9.60 28.29 -4.52
CA LEU A 100 10.43 27.12 -4.14
C LEU A 100 11.22 27.34 -2.86
N ASP A 101 11.63 28.56 -2.54
CA ASP A 101 12.34 28.90 -1.30
C ASP A 101 11.48 28.73 -0.04
N SER A 102 10.15 28.66 -0.22
CA SER A 102 9.20 28.30 0.84
C SER A 102 8.94 26.80 0.96
N TYR A 103 9.62 25.98 0.16
CA TYR A 103 9.46 24.54 0.16
C TYR A 103 10.64 23.85 0.85
N GLU A 104 10.36 23.21 1.96
CA GLU A 104 11.32 22.39 2.68
C GLU A 104 10.97 20.91 2.48
N ALA A 105 11.86 20.19 1.81
CA ALA A 105 11.63 18.79 1.46
C ALA A 105 11.86 17.87 2.66
N VAL A 106 11.13 16.76 2.72
CA VAL A 106 11.46 15.63 3.60
C VAL A 106 12.79 15.04 3.13
N THR A 107 13.74 14.93 4.03
CA THR A 107 15.06 14.33 3.78
C THR A 107 15.17 12.92 4.34
N GLN A 108 14.37 12.59 5.36
CA GLN A 108 14.38 11.29 6.02
C GLN A 108 12.99 10.92 6.54
N VAL A 109 12.68 9.62 6.50
CA VAL A 109 11.56 8.99 7.21
C VAL A 109 12.15 8.13 8.33
N THR A 110 11.62 8.26 9.53
CA THR A 110 11.98 7.45 10.69
C THR A 110 10.78 6.66 11.18
N LEU A 111 11.02 5.44 11.64
CA LEU A 111 9.99 4.55 12.20
C LEU A 111 10.26 4.34 13.69
N ASP A 112 9.20 4.18 14.46
CA ASP A 112 9.28 3.80 15.88
C ASP A 112 9.75 2.34 16.07
N LYS A 113 9.60 1.51 15.02
CA LYS A 113 10.03 0.11 14.97
C LYS A 113 10.52 -0.24 13.58
N THR A 114 11.67 -0.87 13.48
CA THR A 114 12.23 -1.40 12.22
C THR A 114 11.95 -2.88 12.03
N GLU A 115 11.58 -3.57 13.12
CA GLU A 115 11.20 -4.97 13.14
C GLU A 115 10.00 -5.18 14.05
N LEU A 116 9.10 -6.09 13.67
CA LEU A 116 7.94 -6.53 14.43
C LEU A 116 7.78 -8.03 14.28
N THR A 117 7.39 -8.71 15.38
CA THR A 117 6.92 -10.08 15.34
C THR A 117 5.49 -10.11 15.85
N LEU A 118 4.58 -10.65 15.06
CA LEU A 118 3.15 -10.76 15.36
C LEU A 118 2.70 -12.21 15.16
N LYS A 119 1.77 -12.67 15.95
CA LYS A 119 1.04 -13.90 15.64
C LYS A 119 -0.03 -13.61 14.59
N GLN A 120 -0.38 -14.62 13.84
CA GLN A 120 -1.48 -14.52 12.86
C GLN A 120 -2.74 -13.93 13.50
N ARG A 121 -3.42 -12.98 12.81
CA ARG A 121 -4.57 -12.18 13.25
C ARG A 121 -4.25 -11.08 14.27
N GLU A 122 -3.06 -11.02 14.82
CA GLU A 122 -2.67 -9.88 15.67
C GLU A 122 -2.53 -8.60 14.85
N THR A 123 -2.67 -7.48 15.53
CA THR A 123 -2.49 -6.14 14.97
C THR A 123 -1.47 -5.35 15.76
N ALA A 124 -0.74 -4.47 15.09
CA ALA A 124 0.16 -3.51 15.71
C ALA A 124 0.10 -2.17 14.98
N VAL A 125 0.43 -1.09 15.66
CA VAL A 125 0.55 0.23 15.03
C VAL A 125 2.03 0.54 14.82
N LEU A 126 2.38 0.85 13.58
CA LEU A 126 3.67 1.39 13.18
C LEU A 126 3.55 2.91 13.05
N ARG A 127 4.36 3.62 13.81
CA ARG A 127 4.42 5.09 13.75
C ARG A 127 5.63 5.53 12.96
N ALA A 128 5.44 6.60 12.20
CA ALA A 128 6.50 7.19 11.40
C ALA A 128 6.53 8.71 11.61
N SER A 129 7.71 9.28 11.46
CA SER A 129 7.94 10.71 11.45
C SER A 129 8.87 11.09 10.31
N VAL A 130 8.90 12.36 9.95
CA VAL A 130 9.76 12.90 8.90
C VAL A 130 10.80 13.86 9.48
N GLN A 131 11.89 14.03 8.75
CA GLN A 131 12.88 15.05 9.02
C GLN A 131 13.11 15.89 7.75
N PRO A 132 13.30 17.22 7.89
CA PRO A 132 13.09 17.99 9.11
C PRO A 132 11.61 18.05 9.51
N GLU A 133 11.31 18.28 10.78
CA GLU A 133 9.91 18.44 11.28
C GLU A 133 9.19 19.63 10.64
N THR A 134 9.96 20.60 10.15
CA THR A 134 9.52 21.79 9.43
C THR A 134 9.23 21.54 7.95
N ALA A 135 9.38 20.29 7.47
CA ALA A 135 9.10 19.95 6.08
C ALA A 135 7.71 20.41 5.63
N THR A 136 7.64 20.94 4.42
CA THR A 136 6.41 21.58 3.88
C THR A 136 5.25 20.59 3.73
N HIS A 137 5.56 19.36 3.40
CA HIS A 137 4.59 18.26 3.27
C HIS A 137 5.09 17.04 4.03
N THR A 138 4.38 16.68 5.08
CA THR A 138 4.74 15.57 5.99
C THR A 138 3.92 14.32 5.75
N ASP A 139 3.09 14.30 4.71
CA ASP A 139 2.23 13.16 4.38
C ASP A 139 3.06 11.90 4.10
N LEU A 140 2.64 10.80 4.69
CA LEU A 140 3.28 9.49 4.58
C LEU A 140 2.30 8.47 3.99
N VAL A 141 2.82 7.61 3.13
CA VAL A 141 2.08 6.48 2.56
C VAL A 141 2.65 5.18 3.11
N PHE A 142 1.80 4.42 3.78
CA PHE A 142 2.11 3.07 4.26
C PHE A 142 1.76 2.05 3.20
N LYS A 143 2.70 1.15 2.88
CA LYS A 143 2.52 0.11 1.88
C LYS A 143 3.12 -1.21 2.33
N SER A 144 2.35 -2.28 2.28
CA SER A 144 2.89 -3.63 2.40
C SER A 144 3.45 -4.08 1.05
N LEU A 145 4.63 -4.71 1.06
CA LEU A 145 5.21 -5.35 -0.12
C LEU A 145 4.71 -6.78 -0.31
N ASP A 146 4.09 -7.37 0.73
CA ASP A 146 3.38 -8.65 0.65
C ASP A 146 2.12 -8.63 1.53
N THR A 147 1.00 -8.29 0.94
CA THR A 147 -0.30 -8.19 1.63
C THR A 147 -0.89 -9.54 2.02
N LYS A 148 -0.39 -10.66 1.47
CA LYS A 148 -0.81 -12.01 1.86
C LYS A 148 -0.24 -12.41 3.21
N ILE A 149 0.90 -11.86 3.60
CA ILE A 149 1.57 -12.11 4.88
C ILE A 149 1.17 -11.05 5.92
N ALA A 150 1.29 -9.76 5.58
CA ALA A 150 0.91 -8.67 6.45
C ALA A 150 0.29 -7.52 5.64
N ALA A 151 -0.88 -7.05 6.05
CA ALA A 151 -1.53 -5.87 5.47
C ALA A 151 -1.23 -4.63 6.34
N VAL A 152 -1.30 -3.43 5.75
CA VAL A 152 -1.18 -2.17 6.48
C VAL A 152 -2.25 -1.19 6.00
N SER A 153 -2.87 -0.48 6.93
CA SER A 153 -3.83 0.59 6.65
C SER A 153 -3.13 1.95 6.49
N ALA A 154 -3.86 2.95 5.99
CA ALA A 154 -3.34 4.30 5.80
C ALA A 154 -2.85 4.98 7.09
N ASN A 155 -3.37 4.59 8.26
CA ASN A 155 -2.96 5.09 9.56
C ASN A 155 -1.83 4.29 10.23
N GLY A 156 -1.20 3.35 9.50
CA GLY A 156 -0.08 2.56 10.00
C GLY A 156 -0.48 1.33 10.84
N THR A 157 -1.77 0.95 10.89
CA THR A 157 -2.18 -0.29 11.55
C THR A 157 -1.81 -1.48 10.67
N ILE A 158 -0.92 -2.33 11.15
CA ILE A 158 -0.48 -3.57 10.53
C ILE A 158 -1.39 -4.69 11.03
N THR A 159 -1.85 -5.55 10.12
CA THR A 159 -2.61 -6.77 10.43
C THR A 159 -1.81 -7.97 9.92
N ALA A 160 -1.50 -8.91 10.81
CA ALA A 160 -0.85 -10.17 10.48
C ALA A 160 -1.86 -11.12 9.83
N VAL A 161 -1.62 -11.50 8.56
CA VAL A 161 -2.56 -12.28 7.73
C VAL A 161 -2.21 -13.76 7.74
N ALA A 162 -0.99 -14.10 7.34
CA ALA A 162 -0.51 -15.48 7.28
C ALA A 162 0.96 -15.57 7.70
N PRO A 163 1.42 -16.74 8.18
CA PRO A 163 2.81 -16.94 8.56
C PRO A 163 3.78 -16.61 7.44
N GLY A 164 4.90 -15.95 7.77
CA GLY A 164 5.90 -15.52 6.81
C GLY A 164 6.57 -14.22 7.20
N VAL A 165 7.26 -13.60 6.25
CA VAL A 165 7.96 -12.33 6.44
C VAL A 165 7.53 -11.35 5.37
N ALA A 166 7.02 -10.20 5.78
CA ALA A 166 6.65 -9.09 4.92
C ALA A 166 7.46 -7.83 5.26
N THR A 167 7.58 -6.92 4.32
CA THR A 167 8.12 -5.58 4.54
C THR A 167 7.01 -4.55 4.45
N ILE A 168 6.87 -3.74 5.48
CA ILE A 168 6.01 -2.55 5.44
C ILE A 168 6.91 -1.36 5.13
N ARG A 169 6.67 -0.72 4.00
CA ARG A 169 7.37 0.48 3.56
C ARG A 169 6.56 1.72 3.83
N VAL A 170 7.17 2.72 4.46
CA VAL A 170 6.58 4.04 4.69
C VAL A 170 7.32 5.06 3.85
N ILE A 171 6.62 5.73 2.94
CA ILE A 171 7.21 6.58 1.91
C ILE A 171 6.69 8.00 2.10
N SER A 172 7.58 8.97 2.11
CA SER A 172 7.21 10.38 2.02
C SER A 172 6.92 10.81 0.58
N THR A 173 6.20 11.90 0.43
CA THR A 173 5.88 12.47 -0.90
C THR A 173 7.11 12.97 -1.66
N ASP A 174 8.19 13.27 -0.95
CA ASP A 174 9.47 13.71 -1.54
C ASP A 174 10.39 12.56 -1.96
N GLY A 175 10.03 11.33 -1.64
CA GLY A 175 10.75 10.14 -2.04
C GLY A 175 11.48 9.36 -0.94
N PRO A 176 12.03 9.98 0.12
CA PRO A 176 12.59 9.23 1.24
C PRO A 176 11.59 8.22 1.81
N TYR A 177 12.10 7.06 2.17
CA TYR A 177 11.30 5.99 2.76
C TYR A 177 12.04 5.27 3.87
N ALA A 178 11.31 4.53 4.69
CA ALA A 178 11.85 3.60 5.67
C ALA A 178 11.04 2.30 5.66
N ASP A 179 11.71 1.20 5.99
CA ASP A 179 11.14 -0.15 5.95
C ASP A 179 11.08 -0.73 7.37
N CYS A 180 9.96 -1.39 7.68
CA CYS A 180 9.79 -2.23 8.85
C CYS A 180 9.62 -3.69 8.40
N ARG A 181 10.47 -4.58 8.92
CA ARG A 181 10.36 -6.03 8.71
C ARG A 181 9.32 -6.62 9.66
N VAL A 182 8.30 -7.24 9.13
CA VAL A 182 7.24 -7.89 9.90
C VAL A 182 7.33 -9.39 9.73
N THR A 183 7.61 -10.10 10.83
CA THR A 183 7.57 -11.55 10.89
C THR A 183 6.22 -11.96 11.48
N VAL A 184 5.44 -12.70 10.72
CA VAL A 184 4.18 -13.29 11.18
C VAL A 184 4.44 -14.74 11.53
N THR A 185 4.18 -15.10 12.79
CA THR A 185 4.23 -16.47 13.26
C THR A 185 2.84 -17.10 13.22
N ARG A 186 2.79 -18.42 13.04
CA ARG A 186 1.53 -19.16 13.15
C ARG A 186 0.92 -18.94 14.55
N ASP A 187 -0.37 -18.74 14.59
CA ASP A 187 -1.12 -18.86 15.84
C ASP A 187 -1.53 -20.33 15.99
N GLU A 188 -0.88 -21.03 16.89
CA GLU A 188 -1.14 -22.45 17.15
C GLU A 188 -2.56 -22.72 17.69
N THR A 189 -3.31 -21.66 18.02
CA THR A 189 -4.73 -21.79 18.41
C THR A 189 -5.65 -21.81 17.18
N ILE A 190 -5.15 -21.43 16.01
CA ILE A 190 -5.90 -21.48 14.74
C ILE A 190 -5.77 -22.89 14.19
N SER A 191 -6.87 -23.62 14.20
CA SER A 191 -6.95 -24.93 13.58
C SER A 191 -7.13 -24.83 12.06
N ASP A 192 -6.40 -25.65 11.32
CA ASP A 192 -6.69 -25.85 9.88
C ASP A 192 -7.93 -26.71 9.68
N PHE A 193 -8.46 -27.30 10.76
CA PHE A 193 -9.64 -28.12 10.74
C PHE A 193 -10.88 -27.32 11.16
N THR A 194 -11.98 -27.56 10.49
CA THR A 194 -13.31 -27.15 10.94
C THR A 194 -14.01 -28.35 11.59
N VAL A 195 -14.76 -28.08 12.68
CA VAL A 195 -15.46 -29.12 13.45
C VAL A 195 -16.89 -28.70 13.73
N ASP A 196 -17.84 -29.63 13.56
CA ASP A 196 -19.26 -29.39 13.86
C ASP A 196 -19.56 -29.57 15.37
N ASP A 197 -20.84 -29.39 15.73
CA ASP A 197 -21.27 -29.50 17.13
C ASP A 197 -21.24 -30.94 17.68
N ARG A 198 -21.14 -31.95 16.81
CA ARG A 198 -20.99 -33.37 17.19
C ARG A 198 -19.53 -33.74 17.45
N GLY A 199 -18.58 -32.82 17.17
CA GLY A 199 -17.14 -33.10 17.21
C GLY A 199 -16.62 -33.78 15.94
N TYR A 200 -17.31 -33.63 14.80
CA TYR A 200 -16.87 -34.23 13.54
C TYR A 200 -16.13 -33.18 12.70
N ILE A 201 -14.96 -33.58 12.17
CA ILE A 201 -14.20 -32.76 11.21
C ILE A 201 -15.02 -32.62 9.94
N THR A 202 -15.30 -31.40 9.52
CA THR A 202 -16.09 -31.07 8.33
C THR A 202 -15.25 -30.48 7.21
N GLY A 203 -14.00 -30.13 7.46
CA GLY A 203 -13.09 -29.62 6.46
C GLY A 203 -11.68 -29.38 6.98
N TYR A 204 -10.75 -29.16 6.02
CA TYR A 204 -9.35 -28.91 6.29
C TYR A 204 -8.79 -27.92 5.24
N THR A 205 -8.18 -26.84 5.72
CA THR A 205 -7.60 -25.76 4.88
C THR A 205 -6.07 -25.81 4.80
N GLY A 206 -5.43 -26.72 5.54
CA GLY A 206 -3.98 -26.88 5.53
C GLY A 206 -3.44 -27.55 4.26
N GLU A 207 -2.15 -27.39 4.04
CA GLU A 207 -1.39 -28.02 2.93
C GLU A 207 -0.40 -29.00 3.53
N SER A 208 -0.74 -30.30 3.61
CA SER A 208 0.17 -31.31 4.15
C SER A 208 -0.11 -32.67 3.55
N GLY A 209 0.92 -33.30 2.94
CA GLY A 209 0.88 -34.70 2.51
C GLY A 209 0.72 -35.67 3.67
N ASN A 210 1.19 -35.30 4.86
CA ASN A 210 1.09 -36.08 6.09
C ASN A 210 0.04 -35.42 7.02
N LEU A 211 -1.22 -35.81 6.86
CA LEU A 211 -2.32 -35.29 7.66
C LEU A 211 -2.32 -35.90 9.06
N VAL A 212 -2.23 -35.06 10.08
CA VAL A 212 -2.40 -35.46 11.49
C VAL A 212 -3.68 -34.81 12.03
N ILE A 213 -4.70 -35.61 12.28
CA ILE A 213 -5.97 -35.12 12.87
C ILE A 213 -5.76 -35.05 14.39
N PRO A 214 -5.92 -33.85 15.00
CA PRO A 214 -5.73 -33.70 16.44
C PRO A 214 -6.90 -34.28 17.23
N GLY A 215 -6.69 -34.62 18.49
CA GLY A 215 -7.75 -35.14 19.37
C GLY A 215 -8.76 -34.06 19.82
N THR A 216 -8.41 -32.76 19.62
CA THR A 216 -9.27 -31.61 19.94
C THR A 216 -9.10 -30.51 18.89
N VAL A 217 -10.21 -29.86 18.51
CA VAL A 217 -10.27 -28.70 17.61
C VAL A 217 -11.19 -27.69 18.26
N GLU A 218 -10.74 -26.44 18.43
CA GLU A 218 -11.52 -25.35 19.03
C GLU A 218 -12.18 -25.74 20.38
N ASN A 219 -11.44 -26.45 21.24
CA ASN A 219 -11.90 -26.99 22.52
C ASN A 219 -12.98 -28.09 22.44
N LYS A 220 -13.27 -28.62 21.25
CA LYS A 220 -14.16 -29.76 21.03
C LYS A 220 -13.35 -31.04 20.84
N THR A 221 -13.68 -32.11 21.51
CA THR A 221 -13.09 -33.43 21.27
C THR A 221 -13.46 -33.92 19.85
N VAL A 222 -12.48 -34.36 19.09
CA VAL A 222 -12.71 -34.93 17.75
C VAL A 222 -13.16 -36.38 17.90
N LEU A 223 -14.43 -36.62 17.53
CA LEU A 223 -15.11 -37.91 17.60
C LEU A 223 -15.32 -38.55 16.25
N GLY A 224 -15.25 -37.77 15.17
CA GLY A 224 -15.49 -38.30 13.84
C GLY A 224 -14.94 -37.45 12.71
N VAL A 225 -15.00 -37.99 11.51
CA VAL A 225 -14.75 -37.32 10.24
C VAL A 225 -16.04 -37.35 9.43
N ALA A 226 -16.57 -36.20 9.09
CA ALA A 226 -17.82 -36.08 8.35
C ALA A 226 -17.67 -36.53 6.89
N SER A 227 -18.80 -36.85 6.28
CA SER A 227 -18.87 -37.21 4.86
C SER A 227 -18.21 -36.13 3.98
N GLY A 228 -17.28 -36.54 3.11
CA GLY A 228 -16.60 -35.68 2.15
C GLY A 228 -15.63 -34.67 2.74
N ALA A 229 -15.30 -34.71 4.04
CA ALA A 229 -14.46 -33.70 4.73
C ALA A 229 -13.08 -33.50 4.07
N PHE A 230 -12.51 -34.55 3.49
CA PHE A 230 -11.24 -34.56 2.75
C PHE A 230 -11.41 -35.04 1.29
N GLN A 231 -12.61 -34.91 0.74
CA GLN A 231 -12.86 -35.36 -0.63
C GLN A 231 -12.03 -34.58 -1.64
N ASN A 232 -11.46 -35.32 -2.64
CA ASN A 232 -10.60 -34.77 -3.71
C ASN A 232 -9.28 -34.12 -3.19
N ARG A 233 -8.83 -34.44 -2.00
CA ARG A 233 -7.52 -34.04 -1.47
C ARG A 233 -6.44 -35.02 -1.90
N TRP A 234 -5.99 -34.87 -3.16
CA TRP A 234 -4.93 -35.70 -3.78
C TRP A 234 -3.54 -35.49 -3.16
N ASP A 235 -3.39 -34.42 -2.40
CA ASP A 235 -2.17 -34.04 -1.70
C ASP A 235 -1.95 -34.80 -0.38
N ILE A 236 -2.94 -35.54 0.11
CA ILE A 236 -2.83 -36.30 1.36
C ILE A 236 -2.29 -37.71 1.06
N GLU A 237 -1.06 -37.97 1.51
CA GLU A 237 -0.37 -39.27 1.33
C GLU A 237 -0.57 -40.19 2.55
N THR A 238 -0.57 -39.62 3.76
CA THR A 238 -0.74 -40.37 5.02
C THR A 238 -1.72 -39.65 5.94
N VAL A 239 -2.43 -40.44 6.75
CA VAL A 239 -3.35 -39.92 7.76
C VAL A 239 -3.03 -40.56 9.11
N THR A 240 -2.82 -39.73 10.15
CA THR A 240 -2.75 -40.15 11.54
C THR A 240 -4.04 -39.71 12.25
N LEU A 241 -4.71 -40.67 12.87
CA LEU A 241 -5.99 -40.45 13.56
C LEU A 241 -5.78 -40.39 15.08
N PRO A 242 -6.56 -39.57 15.82
CA PRO A 242 -6.48 -39.51 17.27
C PRO A 242 -7.21 -40.71 17.92
N ASP A 243 -6.81 -41.08 19.11
CA ASP A 243 -7.43 -42.17 19.88
C ASP A 243 -8.91 -41.90 20.25
N SER A 244 -9.32 -40.63 20.22
CA SER A 244 -10.70 -40.22 20.47
C SER A 244 -11.65 -40.50 19.31
N LEU A 245 -11.14 -40.80 18.12
CA LEU A 245 -11.96 -40.96 16.89
C LEU A 245 -12.80 -42.25 16.98
N GLN A 246 -14.08 -42.09 16.73
CA GLN A 246 -15.05 -43.19 16.75
C GLN A 246 -15.70 -43.49 15.43
N HIS A 247 -15.78 -42.48 14.55
CA HIS A 247 -16.52 -42.57 13.28
C HIS A 247 -15.77 -41.94 12.12
N ILE A 248 -15.85 -42.55 10.94
CA ILE A 248 -15.49 -41.97 9.66
C ILE A 248 -16.69 -42.17 8.74
N GLU A 249 -17.35 -41.06 8.31
CA GLU A 249 -18.53 -41.13 7.49
C GLU A 249 -18.18 -41.43 6.02
N ASP A 250 -19.23 -41.64 5.21
CA ASP A 250 -19.12 -42.03 3.80
C ASP A 250 -18.30 -41.00 2.99
N ASN A 251 -17.41 -41.50 2.13
CA ASN A 251 -16.60 -40.67 1.24
C ASN A 251 -15.70 -39.63 1.93
N ALA A 252 -15.46 -39.76 3.24
CA ALA A 252 -14.66 -38.79 4.02
C ALA A 252 -13.29 -38.48 3.39
N PHE A 253 -12.64 -39.49 2.79
CA PHE A 253 -11.33 -39.39 2.08
C PHE A 253 -11.41 -39.85 0.62
N SER A 254 -12.56 -39.88 0.00
CA SER A 254 -12.70 -40.38 -1.38
C SER A 254 -12.15 -39.40 -2.41
N HIS A 255 -11.73 -39.96 -3.52
CA HIS A 255 -11.26 -39.23 -4.70
C HIS A 255 -12.24 -39.40 -5.86
#